data_2389dd8061821e88799924931ae8818f
#
_entry.id   2389dd8061821e88799924931ae8818f
#
_cell.length_a   1.000
_cell.length_b   1.000
_cell.length_c   1.000
_cell.angle_alpha   90.00
_cell.angle_beta   90.00
_cell.angle_gamma   90.00
#
_symmetry.space_group_name_H-M   'P 1'
#
loop_
_entity.id
_entity.type
_entity.pdbx_description
1 polymer ?
#
loop_
_entity_poly.entity_id
_entity_poly.type
_entity_poly.pdbx_seq_one_letter_code
_entity_poly.pdbx_strand_id
1 'polypeptide(L)'
;MLQMILPEGSSSLLAFFGILFAFGATVLATAKLSPYLPKDAGREFAHDGKLSAGKPRGAGIIFVLAFVASVLLFSLLSAELVIYLLLIVVCMMTGFLDDASKTPWGEYKKGFLDLCVAALVAITFLKYNCLLYTSPSPRDTERS
;
A
#
# COMPACT_ATOMS: atom_id res chain seq x y z
N MET A 1 -1.01 12.01 -12.09
CA MET A 1 -0.52 13.17 -12.82
C MET A 1 -0.53 12.98 -14.33
N LEU A 2 0.08 11.93 -14.87
CA LEU A 2 0.06 11.68 -16.32
C LEU A 2 -1.36 11.57 -16.92
N GLN A 3 -2.30 11.03 -16.17
CA GLN A 3 -3.70 10.86 -16.60
C GLN A 3 -4.47 12.21 -16.74
N MET A 4 -3.98 13.28 -16.15
CA MET A 4 -4.56 14.63 -16.34
C MET A 4 -4.14 15.28 -17.66
N ILE A 5 -3.11 14.78 -18.31
CA ILE A 5 -2.48 15.38 -19.48
C ILE A 5 -2.93 14.67 -20.76
N LEU A 6 -3.40 13.43 -20.66
CA LEU A 6 -3.73 12.57 -21.79
C LEU A 6 -5.25 12.46 -22.02
N PRO A 7 -5.74 12.34 -23.29
CA PRO A 7 -7.15 12.22 -23.60
C PRO A 7 -7.78 10.94 -23.06
N GLU A 8 -9.09 10.97 -22.82
CA GLU A 8 -9.88 9.91 -22.14
C GLU A 8 -9.76 8.49 -22.71
N GLY A 9 -9.33 8.33 -23.97
CA GLY A 9 -9.12 7.01 -24.58
C GLY A 9 -7.86 6.26 -24.16
N SER A 10 -6.94 6.90 -23.43
CA SER A 10 -5.64 6.34 -23.09
C SER A 10 -5.52 5.76 -21.68
N SER A 11 -6.62 5.73 -20.91
CA SER A 11 -6.61 5.27 -19.51
C SER A 11 -6.13 3.82 -19.36
N SER A 12 -6.52 2.93 -20.26
CA SER A 12 -6.09 1.53 -20.25
C SER A 12 -4.60 1.37 -20.57
N LEU A 13 -4.09 2.17 -21.51
CA LEU A 13 -2.66 2.19 -21.85
C LEU A 13 -1.83 2.74 -20.68
N LEU A 14 -2.31 3.79 -20.03
CA LEU A 14 -1.65 4.34 -18.84
C LEU A 14 -1.60 3.34 -17.68
N ALA A 15 -2.69 2.61 -17.44
CA ALA A 15 -2.72 1.55 -16.45
C ALA A 15 -1.71 0.45 -16.78
N PHE A 16 -1.61 0.05 -18.05
CA PHE A 16 -0.65 -0.94 -18.50
C PHE A 16 0.81 -0.48 -18.29
N PHE A 17 1.14 0.75 -18.67
CA PHE A 17 2.46 1.32 -18.42
C PHE A 17 2.74 1.49 -16.93
N GLY A 18 1.74 1.84 -16.13
CA GLY A 18 1.85 1.91 -14.67
C GLY A 18 2.22 0.56 -14.04
N ILE A 19 1.61 -0.53 -14.50
CA ILE A 19 1.92 -1.89 -14.04
C ILE A 19 3.34 -2.28 -14.44
N LEU A 20 3.74 -2.04 -15.70
CA LEU A 20 5.10 -2.33 -16.17
C LEU A 20 6.15 -1.50 -15.39
N PHE A 21 5.86 -0.24 -15.14
CA PHE A 21 6.73 0.63 -14.35
C PHE A 21 6.87 0.11 -12.92
N ALA A 22 5.76 -0.21 -12.25
CA ALA A 22 5.77 -0.75 -10.89
C ALA A 22 6.58 -2.06 -10.82
N PHE A 23 6.38 -2.96 -11.78
CA PHE A 23 7.13 -4.21 -11.87
C PHE A 23 8.63 -3.96 -12.06
N GLY A 24 9.01 -3.18 -13.06
CA GLY A 24 10.42 -2.86 -13.34
C GLY A 24 11.11 -2.14 -12.17
N ALA A 25 10.43 -1.15 -11.57
CA ALA A 25 10.93 -0.43 -10.41
C ALA A 25 11.13 -1.36 -9.20
N THR A 26 10.19 -2.27 -8.96
CA THR A 26 10.30 -3.26 -7.87
C THR A 26 11.48 -4.20 -8.09
N VAL A 27 11.64 -4.75 -9.29
CA VAL A 27 12.74 -5.66 -9.61
C VAL A 27 14.10 -4.96 -9.43
N LEU A 28 14.26 -3.76 -10.00
CA LEU A 28 15.50 -2.99 -9.92
C LEU A 28 15.79 -2.55 -8.47
N ALA A 29 14.78 -2.07 -7.76
CA ALA A 29 14.92 -1.64 -6.38
C ALA A 29 15.26 -2.83 -5.47
N THR A 30 14.61 -3.96 -5.63
CA THR A 30 14.91 -5.18 -4.85
C THR A 30 16.35 -5.65 -5.11
N ALA A 31 16.80 -5.67 -6.36
CA ALA A 31 18.16 -6.06 -6.70
C ALA A 31 19.20 -5.14 -6.06
N LYS A 32 18.96 -3.83 -6.02
CA LYS A 32 19.90 -2.84 -5.47
C LYS A 32 19.82 -2.68 -3.95
N LEU A 33 18.62 -2.73 -3.37
CA LEU A 33 18.41 -2.45 -1.94
C LEU A 33 18.41 -3.70 -1.06
N SER A 34 18.32 -4.89 -1.65
CA SER A 34 18.37 -6.16 -0.89
C SER A 34 19.55 -6.25 0.11
N PRO A 35 20.78 -5.83 -0.21
CA PRO A 35 21.89 -5.88 0.74
C PRO A 35 21.76 -4.89 1.92
N TYR A 36 20.95 -3.84 1.79
CA TYR A 36 20.75 -2.83 2.83
C TYR A 36 19.61 -3.18 3.80
N LEU A 37 18.79 -4.18 3.45
CA LEU A 37 17.68 -4.61 4.30
C LEU A 37 18.18 -5.37 5.54
N PRO A 38 17.46 -5.27 6.70
CA PRO A 38 17.77 -6.07 7.87
C PRO A 38 17.70 -7.57 7.51
N LYS A 39 18.72 -8.31 7.94
CA LYS A 39 18.83 -9.75 7.68
C LYS A 39 18.15 -10.56 8.78
N ASP A 40 17.52 -11.66 8.39
CA ASP A 40 16.93 -12.58 9.35
C ASP A 40 18.01 -13.27 10.19
N ALA A 41 17.82 -13.22 11.52
CA ALA A 41 18.71 -13.92 12.46
C ALA A 41 18.45 -15.45 12.53
N GLY A 42 17.40 -15.92 11.85
CA GLY A 42 16.92 -17.30 11.96
C GLY A 42 15.98 -17.48 13.17
N ARG A 43 14.90 -18.22 12.99
CA ARG A 43 13.97 -18.59 14.07
C ARG A 43 14.33 -19.97 14.61
N GLU A 44 14.71 -20.07 15.89
CA GLU A 44 15.07 -21.32 16.53
C GLU A 44 13.93 -22.36 16.54
N PHE A 45 12.69 -21.91 16.51
CA PHE A 45 11.49 -22.75 16.62
C PHE A 45 10.79 -23.05 15.29
N ALA A 46 11.26 -22.51 14.16
CA ALA A 46 10.70 -22.81 12.86
C ALA A 46 11.43 -24.00 12.23
N HIS A 47 10.69 -24.93 11.61
CA HIS A 47 11.21 -26.14 10.98
C HIS A 47 12.39 -25.87 10.02
N ASP A 48 12.38 -24.73 9.33
CA ASP A 48 13.44 -24.27 8.42
C ASP A 48 14.08 -22.94 8.85
N GLY A 49 14.01 -22.58 10.13
CA GLY A 49 14.47 -21.27 10.62
C GLY A 49 15.96 -21.02 10.39
N LYS A 50 16.79 -22.07 10.38
CA LYS A 50 18.24 -21.99 10.09
C LYS A 50 18.53 -21.73 8.61
N LEU A 51 17.66 -22.19 7.70
CA LEU A 51 17.80 -21.98 6.26
C LEU A 51 17.40 -20.56 5.82
N SER A 52 16.62 -19.85 6.64
CA SER A 52 16.23 -18.46 6.38
C SER A 52 17.22 -17.44 6.96
N ALA A 53 18.18 -17.88 7.78
CA ALA A 53 19.20 -17.00 8.33
C ALA A 53 20.00 -16.29 7.22
N GLY A 54 20.12 -14.96 7.32
CA GLY A 54 20.82 -14.15 6.33
C GLY A 54 19.97 -13.68 5.15
N LYS A 55 18.72 -14.13 5.02
CA LYS A 55 17.82 -13.59 4.00
C LYS A 55 17.33 -12.18 4.40
N PRO A 56 17.17 -11.25 3.43
CA PRO A 56 16.69 -9.91 3.73
C PRO A 56 15.24 -9.96 4.23
N ARG A 57 14.98 -9.29 5.35
CA ARG A 57 13.65 -9.08 5.91
C ARG A 57 13.13 -7.71 5.49
N GLY A 58 11.82 -7.55 5.49
CA GLY A 58 11.21 -6.26 5.20
C GLY A 58 11.27 -5.85 3.72
N ALA A 59 11.49 -6.79 2.81
CA ALA A 59 11.45 -6.53 1.36
C ALA A 59 10.12 -5.90 0.89
N GLY A 60 9.05 -6.07 1.69
CA GLY A 60 7.75 -5.44 1.47
C GLY A 60 7.80 -3.92 1.37
N ILE A 61 8.76 -3.26 2.05
CA ILE A 61 8.91 -1.80 1.95
C ILE A 61 9.22 -1.35 0.52
N ILE A 62 10.08 -2.08 -0.17
CA ILE A 62 10.46 -1.78 -1.55
C ILE A 62 9.26 -1.91 -2.48
N PHE A 63 8.50 -3.00 -2.31
CA PHE A 63 7.31 -3.28 -3.10
C PHE A 63 6.24 -2.19 -2.90
N VAL A 64 5.94 -1.83 -1.66
CA VAL A 64 4.93 -0.81 -1.35
C VAL A 64 5.36 0.57 -1.83
N LEU A 65 6.63 0.94 -1.68
CA LEU A 65 7.13 2.22 -2.19
C LEU A 65 7.07 2.30 -3.72
N ALA A 66 7.42 1.22 -4.43
CA ALA A 66 7.28 1.16 -5.88
C ALA A 66 5.81 1.26 -6.32
N PHE A 67 4.91 0.61 -5.60
CA PHE A 67 3.46 0.71 -5.82
C PHE A 67 2.95 2.14 -5.61
N VAL A 68 3.27 2.77 -4.48
CA VAL A 68 2.87 4.14 -4.16
C VAL A 68 3.40 5.11 -5.23
N ALA A 69 4.68 5.00 -5.61
CA ALA A 69 5.27 5.82 -6.66
C ALA A 69 4.54 5.65 -8.00
N SER A 70 4.23 4.42 -8.38
CA SER A 70 3.49 4.12 -9.60
C SER A 70 2.09 4.75 -9.58
N VAL A 71 1.35 4.60 -8.49
CA VAL A 71 0.01 5.20 -8.36
C VAL A 71 0.08 6.72 -8.43
N LEU A 72 1.03 7.36 -7.75
CA LEU A 72 1.20 8.81 -7.79
C LEU A 72 1.53 9.34 -9.19
N LEU A 73 2.29 8.58 -9.99
CA LEU A 73 2.68 8.98 -11.34
C LEU A 73 1.56 8.76 -12.36
N PHE A 74 0.90 7.61 -12.31
CA PHE A 74 0.00 7.14 -13.38
C PHE A 74 -1.49 7.31 -13.05
N SER A 75 -1.87 7.51 -11.78
CA SER A 75 -3.27 7.66 -11.39
C SER A 75 -3.72 9.11 -11.26
N LEU A 76 -5.04 9.32 -11.34
CA LEU A 76 -5.69 10.58 -10.96
C LEU A 76 -5.65 10.73 -9.44
N LEU A 77 -5.02 11.80 -8.97
CA LEU A 77 -4.97 12.09 -7.54
C LEU A 77 -6.33 12.63 -7.08
N SER A 78 -7.06 11.79 -6.35
CA SER A 78 -8.21 12.21 -5.55
C SER A 78 -7.81 12.30 -4.07
N ALA A 79 -8.52 13.10 -3.30
CA ALA A 79 -8.29 13.20 -1.85
C ALA A 79 -8.44 11.83 -1.17
N GLU A 80 -9.42 11.05 -1.59
CA GLU A 80 -9.65 9.69 -1.12
C GLU A 80 -8.44 8.77 -1.39
N LEU A 81 -7.93 8.78 -2.62
CA LEU A 81 -6.76 7.99 -3.01
C LEU A 81 -5.53 8.33 -2.17
N VAL A 82 -5.28 9.62 -1.94
CA VAL A 82 -4.15 10.08 -1.12
C VAL A 82 -4.25 9.56 0.31
N ILE A 83 -5.46 9.58 0.90
CA ILE A 83 -5.68 9.04 2.24
C ILE A 83 -5.39 7.53 2.28
N TYR A 84 -5.86 6.76 1.30
CA TYR A 84 -5.57 5.32 1.23
C TYR A 84 -4.08 5.05 1.06
N LEU A 85 -3.37 5.81 0.23
CA LEU A 85 -1.93 5.68 0.07
C LEU A 85 -1.17 5.97 1.37
N LEU A 86 -1.58 7.00 2.12
CA LEU A 86 -1.00 7.31 3.43
C LEU A 86 -1.24 6.16 4.43
N LEU A 87 -2.44 5.60 4.48
CA LEU A 87 -2.76 4.48 5.36
C LEU A 87 -1.95 3.21 5.00
N ILE A 88 -1.76 2.95 3.70
CA ILE A 88 -0.90 1.85 3.22
C ILE A 88 0.54 2.06 3.68
N VAL A 89 1.08 3.27 3.57
CA VAL A 89 2.43 3.60 4.03
C VAL A 89 2.56 3.44 5.54
N VAL A 90 1.58 3.88 6.32
CA VAL A 90 1.56 3.70 7.78
C VAL A 90 1.57 2.21 8.13
N CYS A 91 0.73 1.41 7.50
CA CYS A 91 0.68 -0.03 7.69
C CYS A 91 2.02 -0.70 7.33
N MET A 92 2.63 -0.30 6.22
CA MET A 92 3.96 -0.76 5.81
C MET A 92 5.03 -0.40 6.87
N MET A 93 5.01 0.83 7.38
CA MET A 93 5.99 1.29 8.37
C MET A 93 5.87 0.51 9.68
N THR A 94 4.65 0.23 10.13
CA THR A 94 4.45 -0.59 11.34
C THR A 94 5.01 -2.01 11.17
N GLY A 95 4.73 -2.65 10.02
CA GLY A 95 5.28 -3.96 9.70
C GLY A 95 6.81 -3.96 9.59
N PHE A 96 7.37 -2.95 8.93
CA PHE A 96 8.82 -2.82 8.78
C PHE A 96 9.54 -2.58 10.13
N LEU A 97 8.97 -1.73 10.99
CA LEU A 97 9.53 -1.48 12.33
C LEU A 97 9.51 -2.74 13.21
N ASP A 98 8.47 -3.55 13.08
CA ASP A 98 8.41 -4.85 13.74
C ASP A 98 9.50 -5.81 13.24
N ASP A 99 9.65 -5.90 11.91
CA ASP A 99 10.68 -6.74 11.29
C ASP A 99 12.11 -6.28 11.59
N ALA A 100 12.32 -4.98 11.74
CA ALA A 100 13.61 -4.39 12.06
C ALA A 100 13.93 -4.43 13.58
N SER A 101 12.93 -4.65 14.43
CA SER A 101 13.12 -4.70 15.88
C SER A 101 13.83 -6.01 16.28
N LYS A 102 14.77 -5.91 17.22
CA LYS A 102 15.48 -7.07 17.77
C LYS A 102 14.56 -8.00 18.57
N THR A 103 13.54 -7.44 19.19
CA THR A 103 12.50 -8.16 19.91
C THR A 103 11.18 -8.00 19.16
N PRO A 104 10.48 -9.09 18.80
CA PRO A 104 9.21 -9.00 18.12
C PRO A 104 8.20 -8.24 19.00
N TRP A 105 7.43 -7.36 18.37
CA TRP A 105 6.36 -6.65 19.07
C TRP A 105 5.31 -7.65 19.56
N GLY A 106 4.75 -7.38 20.74
CA GLY A 106 3.68 -8.20 21.27
C GLY A 106 2.46 -8.24 20.32
N GLU A 107 1.80 -9.39 20.25
CA GLU A 107 0.66 -9.62 19.38
C GLU A 107 -0.46 -8.58 19.59
N TYR A 108 -0.66 -8.14 20.84
CA TYR A 108 -1.66 -7.11 21.18
C TYR A 108 -1.35 -5.75 20.57
N LYS A 109 -0.07 -5.33 20.52
CA LYS A 109 0.31 -4.06 19.87
C LYS A 109 0.05 -4.10 18.38
N LYS A 110 0.40 -5.20 17.72
CA LYS A 110 0.14 -5.39 16.28
C LYS A 110 -1.34 -5.36 16.01
N GLY A 111 -2.12 -6.19 16.71
CA GLY A 111 -3.57 -6.25 16.54
C GLY A 111 -4.26 -4.91 16.77
N PHE A 112 -3.81 -4.12 17.75
CA PHE A 112 -4.37 -2.80 18.01
C PHE A 112 -4.05 -1.80 16.89
N LEU A 113 -2.81 -1.79 16.37
CA LEU A 113 -2.42 -0.92 15.25
C LEU A 113 -3.17 -1.28 13.99
N ASP A 114 -3.28 -2.58 13.67
CA ASP A 114 -4.03 -3.06 12.51
C ASP A 114 -5.52 -2.71 12.61
N LEU A 115 -6.10 -2.83 13.81
CA LEU A 115 -7.48 -2.41 14.07
C LEU A 115 -7.67 -0.91 13.86
N CYS A 116 -6.74 -0.07 14.32
CA CYS A 116 -6.78 1.37 14.10
C CYS A 116 -6.72 1.72 12.61
N VAL A 117 -5.81 1.11 11.87
CA VAL A 117 -5.69 1.33 10.40
C VAL A 117 -6.97 0.87 9.70
N ALA A 118 -7.49 -0.30 10.04
CA ALA A 118 -8.73 -0.83 9.47
C ALA A 118 -9.93 0.10 9.75
N ALA A 119 -10.05 0.64 10.97
CA ALA A 119 -11.07 1.60 11.34
C ALA A 119 -10.96 2.89 10.52
N LEU A 120 -9.75 3.42 10.33
CA LEU A 120 -9.53 4.62 9.52
C LEU A 120 -9.87 4.40 8.04
N VAL A 121 -9.53 3.23 7.48
CA VAL A 121 -9.94 2.86 6.11
C VAL A 121 -11.45 2.80 6.00
N ALA A 122 -12.12 2.15 6.95
CA ALA A 122 -13.57 2.04 6.96
C ALA A 122 -14.27 3.40 7.08
N ILE A 123 -13.79 4.28 7.96
CA ILE A 123 -14.33 5.63 8.13
C ILE A 123 -14.12 6.46 6.84
N THR A 124 -12.95 6.38 6.23
CA THR A 124 -12.66 7.08 4.97
C THR A 124 -13.59 6.59 3.86
N PHE A 125 -13.73 5.28 3.72
CA PHE A 125 -14.64 4.67 2.74
C PHE A 125 -16.09 5.13 2.95
N LEU A 126 -16.60 5.07 4.18
CA LEU A 126 -17.94 5.54 4.50
C LEU A 126 -18.12 7.02 4.19
N LYS A 127 -17.15 7.86 4.55
CA LYS A 127 -17.22 9.30 4.30
C LYS A 127 -17.33 9.63 2.82
N TYR A 128 -16.53 8.99 1.98
CA TYR A 128 -16.48 9.29 0.55
C TYR A 128 -17.56 8.56 -0.27
N ASN A 129 -17.96 7.37 0.13
CA ASN A 129 -18.93 6.58 -0.63
C ASN A 129 -20.37 6.69 -0.10
N CYS A 130 -20.61 6.81 1.21
CA CYS A 130 -21.96 7.00 1.74
C CYS A 130 -22.54 8.38 1.43
N LEU A 131 -21.73 9.43 1.33
CA LEU A 131 -22.20 10.75 0.95
C LEU A 131 -22.68 10.80 -0.52
N LEU A 132 -22.16 9.92 -1.39
CA LEU A 132 -22.65 9.78 -2.76
C LEU A 132 -24.02 9.11 -2.84
N TYR A 133 -24.34 8.21 -1.89
CA TYR A 133 -25.66 7.56 -1.83
C TYR A 133 -26.76 8.44 -1.20
N THR A 134 -26.40 9.44 -0.41
CA THR A 134 -27.35 10.38 0.21
C THR A 134 -27.62 11.62 -0.63
N SER A 135 -26.89 11.83 -1.72
CA SER A 135 -27.21 12.86 -2.70
C SER A 135 -28.45 12.43 -3.49
N PRO A 136 -29.57 13.19 -3.45
CA PRO A 136 -30.76 12.83 -4.21
C PRO A 136 -30.40 12.81 -5.70
N SER A 137 -30.65 11.68 -6.34
CA SER A 137 -30.52 11.57 -7.79
C SER A 137 -31.47 12.57 -8.47
N PRO A 138 -31.06 13.23 -9.58
CA PRO A 138 -31.96 14.10 -10.35
C PRO A 138 -33.26 13.41 -10.79
N ARG A 139 -33.29 12.08 -10.81
CA ARG A 139 -34.50 11.28 -11.10
C ARG A 139 -35.51 11.24 -9.96
N ASP A 140 -35.09 11.47 -8.72
CA ASP A 140 -35.98 11.43 -7.57
C ASP A 140 -36.78 12.73 -7.42
N THR A 141 -36.32 13.82 -8.03
CA THR A 141 -37.01 15.11 -8.08
C THR A 141 -38.11 15.20 -9.16
N GLU A 142 -38.09 14.31 -10.17
CA GLU A 142 -39.11 14.26 -11.22
C GLU A 142 -40.36 13.42 -10.84
N ARG A 143 -40.32 12.69 -9.71
CA ARG A 143 -41.44 11.86 -9.24
C ARG A 143 -42.28 12.45 -8.13
N SER A 144 -42.03 13.67 -7.72
CA SER A 144 -42.83 14.36 -6.69
C SER A 144 -43.75 15.40 -7.29
#